data_2629dfa06203570e8fc3ce1994789f43
#
_entry.id   2629dfa06203570e8fc3ce1994789f43
#
_cell.length_a   1.000
_cell.length_b   1.000
_cell.length_c   1.000
_cell.angle_alpha   90.00
_cell.angle_beta   90.00
_cell.angle_gamma   90.00
#
_symmetry.space_group_name_H-M   'P 1'
#
loop_
_entity.id
_entity.type
_entity.pdbx_description
1 polymer ?
#
loop_
_entity_poly.entity_id
_entity_poly.type
_entity_poly.pdbx_seq_one_letter_code
_entity_poly.pdbx_strand_id
1 'polypeptide(L)'
;DMFDKLVFVSHWQQQQFNTLLKIPYDRGVVIKNAIDPIPKHEETETKDLQLIYASTPQRGLDVLMDALDLIDRTDFHLHVFSSYKLYGWEQNDEAYKHLFEKCESDSRVTNHSTVSYDELRKHWTNMHILAYPCTWQETSCRVAMEAMSAHCAVVTSNWGALPETCGEFAYMYNYTEDKNKHVEIFADALEDVMDSYWTKDVQKNLDNALEYSHTHYGWDKRINQWIDFLDNLIYELDHGENSKKEIPFNKES
;
A
#
# COMPACT_ATOMS: atom_id res chain seq x y z
N ASP A 1 19.44 21.10 18.99
CA ASP A 1 18.58 20.31 18.07
C ASP A 1 19.32 20.18 16.74
N MET A 2 19.23 18.97 16.13
CA MET A 2 19.98 18.66 14.90
C MET A 2 19.17 18.98 13.63
N PHE A 3 17.83 19.06 13.76
CA PHE A 3 16.90 19.27 12.66
C PHE A 3 15.91 20.38 13.01
N ASP A 4 15.56 21.21 12.05
CA ASP A 4 14.57 22.28 12.22
C ASP A 4 13.15 21.72 12.20
N LYS A 5 12.84 20.85 11.22
CA LYS A 5 11.55 20.16 11.08
C LYS A 5 11.77 18.70 10.68
N LEU A 6 10.77 17.88 10.96
CA LEU A 6 10.70 16.46 10.54
C LEU A 6 9.53 16.29 9.60
N VAL A 7 9.74 15.59 8.50
CA VAL A 7 8.67 15.25 7.56
C VAL A 7 8.27 13.79 7.74
N PHE A 8 6.98 13.56 7.98
CA PHE A 8 6.38 12.23 8.12
C PHE A 8 5.53 11.92 6.90
N VAL A 9 5.44 10.64 6.54
CA VAL A 9 4.66 10.19 5.38
C VAL A 9 3.23 9.82 5.72
N SER A 10 2.85 9.87 7.01
CA SER A 10 1.48 9.70 7.50
C SER A 10 1.30 10.31 8.89
N HIS A 11 0.06 10.60 9.28
CA HIS A 11 -0.26 11.00 10.65
C HIS A 11 -0.01 9.86 11.63
N TRP A 12 -0.26 8.61 11.21
CA TRP A 12 0.08 7.43 12.00
C TRP A 12 1.58 7.41 12.35
N GLN A 13 2.46 7.62 11.37
CA GLN A 13 3.91 7.67 11.63
C GLN A 13 4.28 8.82 12.59
N GLN A 14 3.74 10.02 12.37
CA GLN A 14 3.97 11.17 13.26
C GLN A 14 3.54 10.85 14.69
N GLN A 15 2.37 10.22 14.86
CA GLN A 15 1.88 9.81 16.17
C GLN A 15 2.80 8.78 16.84
N GLN A 16 3.34 7.80 16.09
CA GLN A 16 4.30 6.84 16.63
C GLN A 16 5.57 7.53 17.12
N PHE A 17 6.13 8.46 16.35
CA PHE A 17 7.31 9.21 16.73
C PHE A 17 7.05 10.12 17.93
N ASN A 18 5.91 10.78 18.01
CA ASN A 18 5.49 11.53 19.18
C ASN A 18 5.38 10.62 20.41
N THR A 19 4.72 9.47 20.30
CA THR A 19 4.48 8.56 21.42
C THR A 19 5.77 7.90 21.92
N LEU A 20 6.60 7.39 21.00
CA LEU A 20 7.78 6.58 21.34
C LEU A 20 9.01 7.45 21.64
N LEU A 21 9.24 8.49 20.83
CA LEU A 21 10.45 9.33 20.89
C LEU A 21 10.18 10.68 21.51
N LYS A 22 8.93 10.97 21.92
CA LYS A 22 8.50 12.25 22.53
C LYS A 22 8.77 13.45 21.65
N ILE A 23 8.75 13.28 20.35
CA ILE A 23 8.91 14.38 19.38
C ILE A 23 7.62 15.22 19.37
N PRO A 24 7.67 16.52 19.68
CA PRO A 24 6.51 17.39 19.67
C PRO A 24 5.87 17.48 18.28
N TYR A 25 4.53 17.58 18.21
CA TYR A 25 3.80 17.65 16.93
C TYR A 25 4.16 18.87 16.08
N ASP A 26 4.47 20.00 16.71
CA ASP A 26 4.88 21.24 16.06
C ASP A 26 6.27 21.16 15.39
N ARG A 27 7.05 20.15 15.73
CA ARG A 27 8.32 19.83 15.08
C ARG A 27 8.14 18.99 13.81
N GLY A 28 6.95 18.51 13.54
CA GLY A 28 6.65 17.62 12.42
C GLY A 28 5.61 18.18 11.46
N VAL A 29 5.75 17.81 10.20
CA VAL A 29 4.75 18.03 9.17
C VAL A 29 4.48 16.70 8.46
N VAL A 30 3.22 16.46 8.06
CA VAL A 30 2.88 15.27 7.27
C VAL A 30 2.81 15.67 5.80
N ILE A 31 3.72 15.10 5.01
CA ILE A 31 3.69 15.15 3.54
C ILE A 31 3.66 13.70 3.06
N LYS A 32 2.47 13.23 2.65
CA LYS A 32 2.26 11.84 2.25
C LYS A 32 3.10 11.47 1.02
N ASN A 33 3.37 10.19 0.82
CA ASN A 33 3.97 9.71 -0.41
C ASN A 33 3.09 10.04 -1.63
N ALA A 34 3.70 10.02 -2.80
CA ALA A 34 3.00 10.15 -4.07
C ALA A 34 3.29 8.97 -4.99
N ILE A 35 2.40 8.77 -5.92
CA ILE A 35 2.52 7.82 -7.03
C ILE A 35 2.24 8.54 -8.35
N ASP A 36 2.75 7.98 -9.44
CA ASP A 36 2.25 8.31 -10.76
C ASP A 36 0.92 7.58 -10.96
N PRO A 37 -0.16 8.27 -11.32
CA PRO A 37 -1.44 7.63 -11.56
C PRO A 37 -1.33 6.45 -12.52
N ILE A 38 -1.96 5.34 -12.20
CA ILE A 38 -2.03 4.16 -13.06
C ILE A 38 -3.37 4.21 -13.78
N PRO A 39 -3.40 4.02 -15.11
CA PRO A 39 -4.65 3.97 -15.85
C PRO A 39 -5.57 2.87 -15.32
N LYS A 40 -6.88 3.16 -15.33
CA LYS A 40 -7.88 2.15 -15.01
C LYS A 40 -7.63 0.91 -15.86
N HIS A 41 -7.77 -0.24 -15.23
CA HIS A 41 -7.75 -1.53 -15.87
C HIS A 41 -8.70 -1.57 -17.09
N GLU A 42 -8.21 -2.05 -18.23
CA GLU A 42 -9.06 -2.34 -19.38
C GLU A 42 -9.72 -3.71 -19.14
N GLU A 43 -11.03 -3.80 -19.37
CA GLU A 43 -11.76 -5.06 -19.23
C GLU A 43 -11.06 -6.13 -20.08
N THR A 44 -10.41 -7.09 -19.43
CA THR A 44 -9.84 -8.24 -20.10
C THR A 44 -10.92 -9.30 -20.28
N GLU A 45 -10.92 -9.99 -21.43
CA GLU A 45 -11.85 -11.10 -21.70
C GLU A 45 -11.61 -12.32 -20.79
N THR A 46 -10.63 -12.27 -19.89
CA THR A 46 -10.33 -13.36 -18.94
C THR A 46 -11.36 -13.38 -17.83
N LYS A 47 -12.04 -14.53 -17.70
CA LYS A 47 -13.00 -14.76 -16.60
C LYS A 47 -12.32 -14.93 -15.24
N ASP A 48 -11.03 -15.31 -15.24
CA ASP A 48 -10.29 -15.60 -14.03
C ASP A 48 -9.75 -14.31 -13.41
N LEU A 49 -9.95 -14.16 -12.11
CA LEU A 49 -9.45 -13.00 -11.36
C LEU A 49 -7.92 -13.00 -11.33
N GLN A 50 -7.32 -11.87 -11.64
CA GLN A 50 -5.87 -11.67 -11.55
C GLN A 50 -5.53 -10.99 -10.22
N LEU A 51 -4.86 -11.72 -9.35
CA LEU A 51 -4.42 -11.26 -8.03
C LEU A 51 -2.95 -10.84 -8.11
N ILE A 52 -2.57 -9.90 -7.27
CA ILE A 52 -1.18 -9.45 -7.17
C ILE A 52 -0.74 -9.35 -5.72
N TYR A 53 0.50 -9.77 -5.45
CA TYR A 53 1.29 -9.45 -4.26
C TYR A 53 2.58 -8.74 -4.71
N ALA A 54 2.82 -7.52 -4.27
CA ALA A 54 3.98 -6.72 -4.68
C ALA A 54 4.67 -6.11 -3.46
N SER A 55 5.39 -6.93 -2.72
CA SER A 55 6.14 -6.52 -1.52
C SER A 55 7.26 -7.50 -1.21
N THR A 56 8.16 -7.14 -0.28
CA THR A 56 9.16 -8.07 0.24
C THR A 56 8.51 -9.22 1.04
N PRO A 57 9.13 -10.42 1.07
CA PRO A 57 8.45 -11.62 1.56
C PRO A 57 8.06 -11.58 3.04
N GLN A 58 8.82 -10.85 3.89
CA GLN A 58 8.52 -10.72 5.32
C GLN A 58 7.23 -9.94 5.63
N ARG A 59 6.60 -9.34 4.63
CA ARG A 59 5.42 -8.50 4.83
C ARG A 59 4.10 -9.25 4.65
N GLY A 60 4.14 -10.58 4.73
CA GLY A 60 2.95 -11.43 4.73
C GLY A 60 2.85 -12.41 3.55
N LEU A 61 3.93 -12.63 2.77
CA LEU A 61 3.90 -13.64 1.71
C LEU A 61 3.63 -15.05 2.27
N ASP A 62 4.14 -15.34 3.46
CA ASP A 62 3.90 -16.60 4.15
C ASP A 62 2.43 -16.77 4.55
N VAL A 63 1.77 -15.71 5.01
CA VAL A 63 0.33 -15.72 5.31
C VAL A 63 -0.48 -15.91 4.03
N LEU A 64 -0.11 -15.21 2.94
CA LEU A 64 -0.78 -15.35 1.65
C LEU A 64 -0.71 -16.77 1.12
N MET A 65 0.49 -17.35 1.10
CA MET A 65 0.69 -18.70 0.56
C MET A 65 0.03 -19.80 1.44
N ASP A 66 -0.04 -19.60 2.75
CA ASP A 66 -0.76 -20.51 3.64
C ASP A 66 -2.29 -20.32 3.50
N ALA A 67 -2.77 -19.12 3.21
CA ALA A 67 -4.19 -18.87 2.93
C ALA A 67 -4.64 -19.54 1.61
N LEU A 68 -3.77 -19.57 0.57
CA LEU A 68 -4.09 -20.26 -0.67
C LEU A 68 -4.28 -21.79 -0.48
N ASP A 69 -3.69 -22.39 0.56
CA ASP A 69 -3.91 -23.80 0.90
C ASP A 69 -5.33 -24.04 1.45
N LEU A 70 -5.99 -23.00 2.01
CA LEU A 70 -7.37 -23.07 2.50
C LEU A 70 -8.40 -22.77 1.41
N ILE A 71 -8.00 -22.06 0.34
CA ILE A 71 -8.88 -21.64 -0.74
C ILE A 71 -8.97 -22.72 -1.83
N ASP A 72 -10.11 -23.42 -1.86
CA ASP A 72 -10.36 -24.50 -2.84
C ASP A 72 -11.07 -23.97 -4.09
N ARG A 73 -10.37 -23.09 -4.86
CA ARG A 73 -10.86 -22.59 -6.15
C ARG A 73 -9.71 -22.37 -7.12
N THR A 74 -10.02 -22.38 -8.41
CA THR A 74 -9.04 -22.30 -9.51
C THR A 74 -9.37 -21.23 -10.54
N ASP A 75 -10.38 -20.39 -10.28
CA ASP A 75 -10.83 -19.31 -11.16
C ASP A 75 -10.10 -17.97 -10.86
N PHE A 76 -8.85 -18.07 -10.44
CA PHE A 76 -7.95 -16.94 -10.24
C PHE A 76 -6.51 -17.31 -10.57
N HIS A 77 -5.67 -16.28 -10.77
CA HIS A 77 -4.22 -16.42 -10.88
C HIS A 77 -3.52 -15.35 -10.04
N LEU A 78 -2.54 -15.75 -9.22
CA LEU A 78 -1.76 -14.87 -8.37
C LEU A 78 -0.40 -14.56 -9.01
N HIS A 79 -0.10 -13.27 -9.14
CA HIS A 79 1.19 -12.76 -9.56
C HIS A 79 1.98 -12.25 -8.35
N VAL A 80 3.12 -12.88 -8.04
CA VAL A 80 3.97 -12.53 -6.90
C VAL A 80 5.20 -11.77 -7.39
N PHE A 81 5.35 -10.52 -6.95
CA PHE A 81 6.51 -9.68 -7.16
C PHE A 81 7.19 -9.47 -5.81
N SER A 82 8.11 -10.37 -5.46
CA SER A 82 8.68 -10.41 -4.11
C SER A 82 10.14 -10.83 -4.13
N SER A 83 11.02 -9.95 -3.67
CA SER A 83 12.45 -10.21 -3.44
C SER A 83 13.09 -9.04 -2.72
N TYR A 84 14.11 -9.28 -1.94
CA TYR A 84 15.00 -8.25 -1.39
C TYR A 84 15.98 -7.66 -2.42
N LYS A 85 16.09 -8.25 -3.60
CA LYS A 85 16.95 -7.77 -4.68
C LYS A 85 16.62 -6.33 -5.08
N LEU A 86 15.35 -5.90 -4.90
CA LEU A 86 14.93 -4.52 -5.12
C LEU A 86 15.76 -3.51 -4.31
N TYR A 87 16.23 -3.91 -3.13
CA TYR A 87 17.05 -3.10 -2.23
C TYR A 87 18.56 -3.41 -2.32
N GLY A 88 18.98 -4.27 -3.24
CA GLY A 88 20.35 -4.75 -3.31
C GLY A 88 20.74 -5.72 -2.19
N TRP A 89 19.77 -6.34 -1.52
CA TRP A 89 19.95 -7.28 -0.40
C TRP A 89 19.50 -8.69 -0.76
N GLU A 90 19.80 -9.13 -1.98
CA GLU A 90 19.38 -10.44 -2.50
C GLU A 90 19.80 -11.63 -1.64
N GLN A 91 20.88 -11.50 -0.84
CA GLN A 91 21.29 -12.52 0.12
C GLN A 91 20.23 -12.81 1.20
N ASN A 92 19.31 -11.87 1.44
CA ASN A 92 18.21 -12.06 2.40
C ASN A 92 17.11 -12.96 1.84
N ASP A 93 17.05 -13.17 0.53
CA ASP A 93 16.06 -14.05 -0.11
C ASP A 93 16.25 -15.51 0.28
N GLU A 94 17.47 -15.93 0.65
CA GLU A 94 17.76 -17.30 1.08
C GLU A 94 16.89 -17.75 2.27
N ALA A 95 16.61 -16.83 3.20
CA ALA A 95 15.71 -17.11 4.34
C ALA A 95 14.26 -17.40 3.92
N TYR A 96 13.85 -16.96 2.73
CA TYR A 96 12.49 -17.09 2.19
C TYR A 96 12.38 -18.05 1.01
N LYS A 97 13.47 -18.77 0.71
CA LYS A 97 13.54 -19.71 -0.41
C LYS A 97 12.38 -20.71 -0.41
N HIS A 98 12.02 -21.24 0.77
CA HIS A 98 10.88 -22.14 0.92
C HIS A 98 9.55 -21.55 0.48
N LEU A 99 9.35 -20.21 0.65
CA LEU A 99 8.14 -19.54 0.17
C LEU A 99 8.15 -19.37 -1.35
N PHE A 100 9.32 -19.06 -1.93
CA PHE A 100 9.45 -18.97 -3.38
C PHE A 100 9.24 -20.34 -4.05
N GLU A 101 9.80 -21.41 -3.45
CA GLU A 101 9.54 -22.79 -3.90
C GLU A 101 8.05 -23.16 -3.77
N LYS A 102 7.36 -22.72 -2.72
CA LYS A 102 5.91 -22.88 -2.57
C LYS A 102 5.15 -22.14 -3.67
N CYS A 103 5.52 -20.90 -4.00
CA CYS A 103 4.94 -20.16 -5.13
C CYS A 103 5.12 -20.92 -6.45
N GLU A 104 6.31 -21.47 -6.72
CA GLU A 104 6.63 -22.20 -7.94
C GLU A 104 5.89 -23.54 -8.05
N SER A 105 5.51 -24.14 -6.92
CA SER A 105 4.80 -25.42 -6.88
C SER A 105 3.28 -25.32 -7.04
N ASP A 106 2.69 -24.13 -6.85
CA ASP A 106 1.25 -23.89 -7.01
C ASP A 106 0.96 -23.40 -8.44
N SER A 107 0.20 -24.18 -9.19
CA SER A 107 -0.16 -23.86 -10.58
C SER A 107 -0.99 -22.57 -10.72
N ARG A 108 -1.59 -22.08 -9.63
CA ARG A 108 -2.35 -20.82 -9.58
C ARG A 108 -1.45 -19.61 -9.39
N VAL A 109 -0.12 -19.80 -9.23
CA VAL A 109 0.82 -18.74 -8.84
C VAL A 109 1.94 -18.60 -9.87
N THR A 110 2.27 -17.36 -10.23
CA THR A 110 3.48 -17.02 -10.98
C THR A 110 4.38 -16.15 -10.12
N ASN A 111 5.58 -16.64 -9.82
CA ASN A 111 6.61 -15.86 -9.12
C ASN A 111 7.45 -15.09 -10.14
N HIS A 112 7.29 -13.77 -10.18
CA HIS A 112 8.06 -12.87 -11.04
C HIS A 112 9.38 -12.41 -10.42
N SER A 113 9.64 -12.78 -9.14
CA SER A 113 10.79 -12.27 -8.38
C SER A 113 10.80 -10.73 -8.34
N THR A 114 11.87 -10.09 -8.81
CA THR A 114 12.00 -8.63 -8.89
C THR A 114 11.98 -8.17 -10.34
N VAL A 115 11.11 -7.22 -10.61
CA VAL A 115 11.05 -6.50 -11.89
C VAL A 115 11.31 -5.01 -11.67
N SER A 116 11.58 -4.25 -12.73
CA SER A 116 11.67 -2.80 -12.63
C SER A 116 10.32 -2.19 -12.27
N TYR A 117 10.33 -0.96 -11.72
CA TYR A 117 9.10 -0.25 -11.39
C TYR A 117 8.21 -0.05 -12.64
N ASP A 118 8.81 0.31 -13.78
CA ASP A 118 8.09 0.49 -15.04
C ASP A 118 7.44 -0.81 -15.53
N GLU A 119 8.06 -1.94 -15.27
CA GLU A 119 7.48 -3.26 -15.61
C GLU A 119 6.34 -3.61 -14.67
N LEU A 120 6.51 -3.41 -13.35
CA LEU A 120 5.43 -3.62 -12.38
C LEU A 120 4.21 -2.77 -12.72
N ARG A 121 4.41 -1.51 -13.14
CA ARG A 121 3.30 -0.62 -13.55
C ARG A 121 2.47 -1.19 -14.69
N LYS A 122 3.08 -1.89 -15.65
CA LYS A 122 2.34 -2.54 -16.74
C LYS A 122 1.48 -3.70 -16.25
N HIS A 123 1.93 -4.40 -15.22
CA HIS A 123 1.13 -5.49 -14.64
C HIS A 123 -0.14 -4.98 -13.97
N TRP A 124 -0.08 -3.82 -13.28
CA TRP A 124 -1.25 -3.25 -12.60
C TRP A 124 -2.48 -3.10 -13.49
N THR A 125 -2.31 -2.78 -14.76
CA THR A 125 -3.42 -2.58 -15.71
C THR A 125 -4.21 -3.86 -16.03
N ASN A 126 -3.74 -5.02 -15.56
CA ASN A 126 -4.39 -6.31 -15.74
C ASN A 126 -4.75 -7.00 -14.42
N MET A 127 -4.55 -6.34 -13.29
CA MET A 127 -4.81 -6.90 -11.97
C MET A 127 -6.20 -6.50 -11.46
N HIS A 128 -6.83 -7.39 -10.71
CA HIS A 128 -8.14 -7.19 -10.12
C HIS A 128 -8.06 -6.96 -8.60
N ILE A 129 -7.19 -7.70 -7.90
CA ILE A 129 -7.12 -7.69 -6.45
C ILE A 129 -5.66 -7.64 -5.98
N LEU A 130 -5.33 -6.66 -5.14
CA LEU A 130 -4.12 -6.69 -4.32
C LEU A 130 -4.39 -7.58 -3.11
N ALA A 131 -3.78 -8.77 -3.10
CA ALA A 131 -3.84 -9.72 -1.99
C ALA A 131 -2.65 -9.47 -1.05
N TYR A 132 -2.86 -8.63 -0.02
CA TYR A 132 -1.78 -8.15 0.86
C TYR A 132 -2.08 -8.38 2.34
N PRO A 133 -1.90 -9.61 2.86
CA PRO A 133 -2.07 -9.89 4.31
C PRO A 133 -0.92 -9.29 5.12
N CYS A 134 -0.90 -7.97 5.21
CA CYS A 134 0.22 -7.23 5.77
C CYS A 134 0.49 -7.58 7.22
N THR A 135 1.71 -8.07 7.49
CA THR A 135 2.24 -8.35 8.84
C THR A 135 3.23 -7.28 9.33
N TRP A 136 3.45 -6.24 8.53
CA TRP A 136 4.38 -5.16 8.81
C TRP A 136 3.63 -3.87 9.20
N GLN A 137 4.17 -3.13 10.18
CA GLN A 137 3.63 -1.81 10.52
C GLN A 137 3.96 -0.81 9.40
N GLU A 138 3.12 -0.77 8.38
CA GLU A 138 3.29 0.17 7.28
C GLU A 138 3.23 1.62 7.78
N THR A 139 4.16 2.43 7.32
CA THR A 139 4.15 3.88 7.57
C THR A 139 3.41 4.65 6.48
N SER A 140 3.39 4.09 5.26
CA SER A 140 2.67 4.62 4.09
C SER A 140 2.79 3.61 2.95
N CYS A 141 1.74 2.90 2.63
CA CYS A 141 1.75 1.76 1.71
C CYS A 141 1.57 2.20 0.25
N ARG A 142 2.67 2.40 -0.50
CA ARG A 142 2.61 2.79 -1.92
C ARG A 142 1.89 1.76 -2.79
N VAL A 143 2.10 0.48 -2.52
CA VAL A 143 1.45 -0.62 -3.26
C VAL A 143 -0.08 -0.55 -3.16
N ALA A 144 -0.62 -0.19 -1.98
CA ALA A 144 -2.06 0.02 -1.82
C ALA A 144 -2.55 1.26 -2.60
N MET A 145 -1.77 2.37 -2.61
CA MET A 145 -2.10 3.55 -3.42
C MET A 145 -2.13 3.19 -4.91
N GLU A 146 -1.14 2.43 -5.40
CA GLU A 146 -1.04 1.97 -6.79
C GLU A 146 -2.18 1.03 -7.16
N ALA A 147 -2.54 0.09 -6.30
CA ALA A 147 -3.67 -0.81 -6.49
C ALA A 147 -4.98 -0.03 -6.66
N MET A 148 -5.29 0.89 -5.73
CA MET A 148 -6.48 1.74 -5.84
C MET A 148 -6.45 2.59 -7.11
N SER A 149 -5.30 3.17 -7.47
CA SER A 149 -5.11 3.92 -8.70
C SER A 149 -5.36 3.10 -9.97
N ALA A 150 -5.06 1.81 -9.93
CA ALA A 150 -5.28 0.86 -11.02
C ALA A 150 -6.69 0.24 -11.06
N HIS A 151 -7.61 0.71 -10.19
CA HIS A 151 -8.95 0.11 -10.06
C HIS A 151 -8.93 -1.33 -9.51
N CYS A 152 -7.92 -1.67 -8.67
CA CYS A 152 -7.84 -2.98 -8.01
C CYS A 152 -8.45 -2.91 -6.61
N ALA A 153 -9.17 -3.96 -6.22
CA ALA A 153 -9.58 -4.15 -4.83
C ALA A 153 -8.36 -4.38 -3.94
N VAL A 154 -8.33 -3.77 -2.77
CA VAL A 154 -7.25 -3.97 -1.79
C VAL A 154 -7.78 -4.83 -0.65
N VAL A 155 -7.26 -6.06 -0.51
CA VAL A 155 -7.56 -6.94 0.63
C VAL A 155 -6.35 -6.97 1.56
N THR A 156 -6.49 -6.41 2.77
CA THR A 156 -5.34 -6.23 3.67
C THR A 156 -5.76 -6.16 5.14
N SER A 157 -4.79 -6.30 6.05
CA SER A 157 -5.01 -6.06 7.48
C SER A 157 -5.10 -4.55 7.80
N ASN A 158 -5.76 -4.20 8.91
CA ASN A 158 -5.81 -2.83 9.41
C ASN A 158 -4.57 -2.43 10.23
N TRP A 159 -3.36 -2.84 9.78
CA TRP A 159 -2.13 -2.69 10.54
C TRP A 159 -1.32 -1.45 10.11
N GLY A 160 -0.79 -0.72 11.10
CA GLY A 160 0.00 0.48 10.83
C GLY A 160 -0.81 1.61 10.19
N ALA A 161 -0.26 2.24 9.16
CA ALA A 161 -0.91 3.33 8.42
C ALA A 161 -1.81 2.87 7.26
N LEU A 162 -2.10 1.57 7.14
CA LEU A 162 -2.99 1.07 6.07
C LEU A 162 -4.40 1.70 6.12
N PRO A 163 -5.05 1.84 7.30
CA PRO A 163 -6.33 2.54 7.37
C PRO A 163 -6.26 4.00 6.90
N GLU A 164 -5.18 4.71 7.23
CA GLU A 164 -4.99 6.08 6.76
C GLU A 164 -4.69 6.14 5.25
N THR A 165 -3.98 5.13 4.73
CA THR A 165 -3.61 5.07 3.31
C THR A 165 -4.81 4.77 2.43
N CYS A 166 -5.63 3.81 2.82
CA CYS A 166 -6.72 3.32 1.98
C CYS A 166 -8.06 4.02 2.25
N GLY A 167 -8.18 4.79 3.35
CA GLY A 167 -9.47 5.33 3.77
C GLY A 167 -10.49 4.21 3.99
N GLU A 168 -11.70 4.40 3.48
CA GLU A 168 -12.79 3.42 3.58
C GLU A 168 -12.87 2.46 2.38
N PHE A 169 -11.91 2.53 1.44
CA PHE A 169 -12.02 1.86 0.14
C PHE A 169 -11.41 0.47 0.08
N ALA A 170 -10.58 0.08 1.06
CA ALA A 170 -10.02 -1.26 1.12
C ALA A 170 -10.89 -2.23 1.94
N TYR A 171 -10.84 -3.49 1.59
CA TYR A 171 -11.46 -4.59 2.32
C TYR A 171 -10.51 -5.02 3.45
N MET A 172 -10.71 -4.44 4.63
CA MET A 172 -9.82 -4.59 5.77
C MET A 172 -10.39 -5.53 6.82
N TYR A 173 -9.52 -6.37 7.33
CA TYR A 173 -9.80 -7.19 8.52
C TYR A 173 -8.86 -6.80 9.68
N ASN A 174 -9.24 -7.20 10.91
CA ASN A 174 -8.43 -6.92 12.08
C ASN A 174 -7.16 -7.76 12.11
N TYR A 175 -6.01 -7.08 12.20
CA TYR A 175 -4.71 -7.74 12.36
C TYR A 175 -4.66 -8.60 13.63
N THR A 176 -3.96 -9.71 13.57
CA THR A 176 -3.64 -10.56 14.70
C THR A 176 -2.21 -11.09 14.59
N GLU A 177 -1.52 -11.24 15.73
CA GLU A 177 -0.19 -11.82 15.80
C GLU A 177 -0.21 -13.37 15.71
N ASP A 178 -1.37 -13.98 15.96
CA ASP A 178 -1.56 -15.42 15.75
C ASP A 178 -1.60 -15.71 14.26
N LYS A 179 -0.53 -16.32 13.76
CA LYS A 179 -0.37 -16.61 12.33
C LYS A 179 -1.50 -17.46 11.78
N ASN A 180 -1.91 -18.52 12.48
CA ASN A 180 -2.96 -19.42 11.97
C ASN A 180 -4.29 -18.67 11.83
N LYS A 181 -4.64 -17.89 12.86
CA LYS A 181 -5.84 -17.06 12.82
C LYS A 181 -5.75 -15.98 11.75
N HIS A 182 -4.56 -15.40 11.52
CA HIS A 182 -4.34 -14.42 10.46
C HIS A 182 -4.59 -15.03 9.08
N VAL A 183 -4.08 -16.25 8.86
CA VAL A 183 -4.29 -17.02 7.63
C VAL A 183 -5.77 -17.26 7.37
N GLU A 184 -6.52 -17.74 8.38
CA GLU A 184 -7.96 -17.99 8.27
C GLU A 184 -8.74 -16.72 7.93
N ILE A 185 -8.55 -15.64 8.70
CA ILE A 185 -9.27 -14.38 8.49
C ILE A 185 -8.95 -13.77 7.12
N PHE A 186 -7.70 -13.85 6.70
CA PHE A 186 -7.32 -13.34 5.39
C PHE A 186 -7.89 -14.18 4.25
N ALA A 187 -7.89 -15.50 4.37
CA ALA A 187 -8.50 -16.40 3.39
C ALA A 187 -9.99 -16.08 3.21
N ASP A 188 -10.74 -15.99 4.32
CA ASP A 188 -12.15 -15.62 4.30
C ASP A 188 -12.38 -14.25 3.62
N ALA A 189 -11.61 -13.23 4.01
CA ALA A 189 -11.73 -11.90 3.42
C ALA A 189 -11.39 -11.85 1.93
N LEU A 190 -10.41 -12.64 1.50
CA LEU A 190 -10.03 -12.73 0.10
C LEU A 190 -11.10 -13.44 -0.72
N GLU A 191 -11.66 -14.56 -0.22
CA GLU A 191 -12.76 -15.27 -0.89
C GLU A 191 -14.03 -14.40 -0.99
N ASP A 192 -14.41 -13.70 0.06
CA ASP A 192 -15.56 -12.77 0.05
C ASP A 192 -15.43 -11.71 -1.05
N VAL A 193 -14.23 -11.16 -1.22
CA VAL A 193 -13.98 -10.17 -2.29
C VAL A 193 -13.97 -10.82 -3.67
N MET A 194 -13.36 -12.01 -3.82
CA MET A 194 -13.38 -12.74 -5.09
C MET A 194 -14.81 -13.08 -5.52
N ASP A 195 -15.66 -13.54 -4.60
CA ASP A 195 -17.06 -13.89 -4.87
C ASP A 195 -17.92 -12.69 -5.28
N SER A 196 -17.62 -11.54 -4.68
CA SER A 196 -18.38 -10.29 -4.91
C SER A 196 -17.77 -9.37 -5.95
N TYR A 197 -16.60 -9.66 -6.49
CA TYR A 197 -15.79 -8.72 -7.29
C TYR A 197 -16.58 -8.05 -8.42
N TRP A 198 -17.40 -8.81 -9.14
CA TRP A 198 -18.16 -8.31 -10.30
C TRP A 198 -19.50 -7.68 -9.92
N THR A 199 -19.83 -7.55 -8.64
CA THR A 199 -21.06 -6.89 -8.22
C THR A 199 -20.96 -5.37 -8.45
N LYS A 200 -22.11 -4.73 -8.66
CA LYS A 200 -22.17 -3.28 -8.86
C LYS A 200 -21.61 -2.49 -7.69
N ASP A 201 -21.79 -2.99 -6.48
CA ASP A 201 -21.35 -2.29 -5.26
C ASP A 201 -19.81 -2.32 -5.16
N VAL A 202 -19.17 -3.47 -5.45
CA VAL A 202 -17.71 -3.55 -5.50
C VAL A 202 -17.16 -2.68 -6.62
N GLN A 203 -17.72 -2.74 -7.84
CA GLN A 203 -17.23 -1.92 -8.95
C GLN A 203 -17.36 -0.42 -8.66
N LYS A 204 -18.44 0.01 -8.02
CA LYS A 204 -18.60 1.40 -7.57
C LYS A 204 -17.56 1.78 -6.50
N ASN A 205 -17.27 0.88 -5.55
CA ASN A 205 -16.22 1.11 -4.56
C ASN A 205 -14.85 1.28 -5.22
N LEU A 206 -14.54 0.49 -6.25
CA LEU A 206 -13.29 0.60 -7.01
C LEU A 206 -13.19 1.92 -7.78
N ASP A 207 -14.28 2.39 -8.39
CA ASP A 207 -14.33 3.73 -9.03
C ASP A 207 -14.02 4.84 -8.00
N ASN A 208 -14.61 4.77 -6.81
CA ASN A 208 -14.35 5.73 -5.73
C ASN A 208 -12.92 5.64 -5.19
N ALA A 209 -12.38 4.42 -5.04
CA ALA A 209 -10.99 4.18 -4.62
C ALA A 209 -9.98 4.78 -5.60
N LEU A 210 -10.23 4.62 -6.90
CA LEU A 210 -9.43 5.21 -7.97
C LEU A 210 -9.44 6.73 -7.88
N GLU A 211 -10.62 7.35 -7.78
CA GLU A 211 -10.76 8.81 -7.66
C GLU A 211 -10.05 9.32 -6.39
N TYR A 212 -10.24 8.63 -5.26
CA TYR A 212 -9.54 8.93 -4.01
C TYR A 212 -8.02 8.88 -4.20
N SER A 213 -7.50 7.81 -4.80
CA SER A 213 -6.06 7.65 -5.01
C SER A 213 -5.50 8.75 -5.90
N HIS A 214 -6.14 9.05 -7.03
CA HIS A 214 -5.70 10.10 -7.96
C HIS A 214 -5.73 11.49 -7.31
N THR A 215 -6.78 11.78 -6.52
CA THR A 215 -6.93 13.07 -5.84
C THR A 215 -5.92 13.26 -4.70
N HIS A 216 -5.60 12.19 -3.96
CA HIS A 216 -4.83 12.31 -2.72
C HIS A 216 -3.36 11.95 -2.87
N TYR A 217 -2.98 11.16 -3.89
CA TYR A 217 -1.61 10.62 -4.02
C TYR A 217 -0.89 11.02 -5.31
N GLY A 218 -1.50 11.88 -6.17
CA GLY A 218 -0.82 12.40 -7.36
C GLY A 218 0.35 13.32 -7.03
N TRP A 219 1.38 13.27 -7.87
CA TRP A 219 2.57 14.12 -7.73
C TRP A 219 2.28 15.62 -7.80
N ASP A 220 1.30 16.07 -8.60
CA ASP A 220 0.95 17.50 -8.71
C ASP A 220 0.57 18.09 -7.35
N LYS A 221 -0.28 17.39 -6.59
CA LYS A 221 -0.62 17.78 -5.23
C LYS A 221 0.60 17.77 -4.32
N ARG A 222 1.45 16.75 -4.46
CA ARG A 222 2.59 16.54 -3.58
C ARG A 222 3.70 17.58 -3.79
N ILE A 223 3.97 17.92 -5.04
CA ILE A 223 4.95 18.96 -5.39
C ILE A 223 4.54 20.29 -4.76
N ASN A 224 3.27 20.69 -4.88
CA ASN A 224 2.79 21.93 -4.28
C ASN A 224 2.93 21.92 -2.74
N GLN A 225 2.62 20.81 -2.08
CA GLN A 225 2.83 20.70 -0.63
C GLN A 225 4.30 20.82 -0.21
N TRP A 226 5.24 20.27 -1.00
CA TRP A 226 6.66 20.41 -0.76
C TRP A 226 7.14 21.86 -0.98
N ILE A 227 6.67 22.51 -2.04
CA ILE A 227 6.99 23.93 -2.31
C ILE A 227 6.52 24.80 -1.16
N ASP A 228 5.24 24.69 -0.78
CA ASP A 228 4.65 25.47 0.31
C ASP A 228 5.41 25.24 1.65
N PHE A 229 5.76 23.97 1.94
CA PHE A 229 6.51 23.62 3.13
C PHE A 229 7.91 24.27 3.15
N LEU A 230 8.65 24.16 2.04
CA LEU A 230 10.02 24.68 1.95
C LEU A 230 10.04 26.20 1.96
N ASP A 231 9.11 26.87 1.27
CA ASP A 231 8.99 28.32 1.26
C ASP A 231 8.68 28.87 2.66
N ASN A 232 7.78 28.19 3.41
CA ASN A 232 7.48 28.55 4.78
C ASN A 232 8.67 28.33 5.71
N LEU A 233 9.38 27.20 5.57
CA LEU A 233 10.56 26.90 6.38
C LEU A 233 11.67 27.92 6.15
N ILE A 234 11.96 28.29 4.90
CA ILE A 234 12.96 29.32 4.57
C ILE A 234 12.55 30.66 5.19
N TYR A 235 11.27 31.03 5.06
CA TYR A 235 10.76 32.26 5.64
C TYR A 235 10.91 32.31 7.17
N GLU A 236 10.57 31.20 7.86
CA GLU A 236 10.74 31.09 9.32
C GLU A 236 12.20 31.19 9.73
N LEU A 237 13.14 30.61 8.98
CA LEU A 237 14.58 30.70 9.25
C LEU A 237 15.14 32.13 9.06
N ASP A 238 14.65 32.84 8.05
CA ASP A 238 15.12 34.19 7.74
C ASP A 238 14.56 35.27 8.68
N HIS A 239 13.35 35.07 9.23
CA HIS A 239 12.62 36.09 9.99
C HIS A 239 12.35 35.72 11.46
N GLY A 240 12.76 34.54 11.90
CA GLY A 240 12.52 34.00 13.23
C GLY A 240 11.12 33.34 13.39
N GLU A 241 11.02 32.41 14.36
CA GLU A 241 9.83 31.54 14.56
C GLU A 241 8.50 32.29 14.82
N ASN A 242 8.52 33.58 15.12
CA ASN A 242 7.30 34.35 15.41
C ASN A 242 6.68 35.05 14.19
N SER A 243 7.30 34.98 13.02
CA SER A 243 6.79 35.57 11.78
C SER A 243 6.18 34.53 10.89
N LYS A 244 4.93 34.12 11.17
CA LYS A 244 4.20 33.26 10.26
C LYS A 244 3.71 34.08 9.07
N LYS A 245 4.13 33.70 7.86
CA LYS A 245 3.49 34.15 6.63
C LYS A 245 2.05 33.64 6.67
N GLU A 246 1.04 34.52 6.59
CA GLU A 246 -0.36 34.08 6.39
C GLU A 246 -0.51 33.47 5.00
N ILE A 247 -0.12 32.23 4.85
CA ILE A 247 -0.48 31.44 3.68
C ILE A 247 -1.70 30.63 4.10
N PRO A 248 -2.86 30.74 3.41
CA PRO A 248 -4.03 29.96 3.75
C PRO A 248 -3.74 28.48 3.49
N PHE A 249 -3.44 27.75 4.55
CA PHE A 249 -3.51 26.29 4.52
C PHE A 249 -4.96 25.92 4.22
N ASN A 250 -5.23 25.42 3.03
CA ASN A 250 -6.51 24.79 2.73
C ASN A 250 -6.71 23.65 3.71
N LYS A 251 -7.56 23.90 4.71
CA LYS A 251 -8.12 22.87 5.60
C LYS A 251 -9.11 22.07 4.77
N GLU A 252 -8.64 21.06 4.08
CA GLU A 252 -9.51 19.97 3.65
C GLU A 252 -9.38 18.83 4.68
N SER A 253 -10.44 18.74 5.50
CA SER A 253 -10.79 17.64 6.40
C SER A 253 -11.00 16.34 5.63
#